data_63dde666d01bebbf171aad9eabb992a6
#
_entry.id   63dde666d01bebbf171aad9eabb992a6
#
_cell.length_a   1.000
_cell.length_b   1.000
_cell.length_c   1.000
_cell.angle_alpha   90.00
_cell.angle_beta   90.00
_cell.angle_gamma   90.00
#
_symmetry.space_group_name_H-M   'P 1'
#
loop_
_entity.id
_entity.type
_entity.pdbx_description
1 polymer ?
#
loop_
_entity_poly.entity_id
_entity_poly.type
_entity_poly.pdbx_seq_one_letter_code
_entity_poly.pdbx_strand_id
1 'polypeptide(L)'
;MKQFKSHCLPVHIANEGMESISAFLDGEERQQIDNAPWHDFGNLPQVSFSLAHNQQGIYLKYRVMEKHMLARYKNINDPVYKDSCVEFFIAFGDDEHYYNFEFNAIGTALCGYGEGKNDRKDLPVAILATINTLSTVEHQDAETGLYNWELTLFFPFSVFIYHSISDLTEQQCSINFYKCGDELPEPHFLSWAPIKHPYPEFHLPAQFGLVVFE
;
A
#
# COMPACT_ATOMS: atom_id res chain seq x y z
N MET A 1 10.59 -14.49 9.19
CA MET A 1 10.24 -13.20 8.58
C MET A 1 9.42 -13.52 7.34
N LYS A 2 8.30 -12.84 7.09
CA LYS A 2 7.48 -13.04 5.88
C LYS A 2 8.23 -12.44 4.68
N GLN A 3 8.21 -13.10 3.53
CA GLN A 3 8.90 -12.62 2.34
C GLN A 3 8.19 -13.06 1.07
N PHE A 4 8.35 -12.32 -0.02
CA PHE A 4 7.91 -12.70 -1.36
C PHE A 4 8.83 -12.11 -2.43
N LYS A 5 8.61 -12.51 -3.68
CA LYS A 5 9.35 -12.05 -4.85
C LYS A 5 8.48 -11.14 -5.69
N SER A 6 9.03 -10.05 -6.16
CA SER A 6 8.41 -9.14 -7.12
C SER A 6 8.99 -9.39 -8.50
N HIS A 7 8.14 -9.68 -9.47
CA HIS A 7 8.56 -9.92 -10.85
C HIS A 7 8.66 -8.62 -11.65
N CYS A 8 9.44 -8.69 -12.71
CA CYS A 8 9.60 -7.55 -13.61
C CYS A 8 8.35 -7.33 -14.47
N LEU A 9 7.79 -6.11 -14.44
CA LEU A 9 6.74 -5.69 -15.35
C LEU A 9 7.36 -5.26 -16.69
N PRO A 10 6.95 -5.86 -17.83
CA PRO A 10 7.48 -5.49 -19.13
C PRO A 10 7.25 -4.00 -19.46
N VAL A 11 8.28 -3.33 -19.95
CA VAL A 11 8.25 -1.86 -20.22
C VAL A 11 7.14 -1.48 -21.20
N HIS A 12 6.84 -2.33 -22.19
CA HIS A 12 5.76 -2.04 -23.15
C HIS A 12 4.40 -1.97 -22.45
N ILE A 13 4.12 -2.83 -21.44
CA ILE A 13 2.88 -2.80 -20.66
C ILE A 13 2.81 -1.50 -19.82
N ALA A 14 3.94 -1.11 -19.19
CA ALA A 14 3.99 0.14 -18.45
C ALA A 14 3.66 1.37 -19.33
N ASN A 15 4.07 1.34 -20.59
CA ASN A 15 3.84 2.44 -21.54
C ASN A 15 2.40 2.48 -22.11
N GLU A 16 1.62 1.41 -21.97
CA GLU A 16 0.21 1.37 -22.38
C GLU A 16 -0.73 2.08 -21.42
N GLY A 17 -0.32 2.29 -20.17
CA GLY A 17 -1.09 3.03 -19.16
C GLY A 17 -1.56 2.18 -17.99
N MET A 18 -2.27 2.83 -17.06
CA MET A 18 -2.64 2.24 -15.78
C MET A 18 -3.59 1.04 -15.88
N GLU A 19 -4.45 0.98 -16.89
CA GLU A 19 -5.35 -0.15 -17.16
C GLU A 19 -4.57 -1.41 -17.53
N SER A 20 -3.55 -1.30 -18.37
CA SER A 20 -2.69 -2.43 -18.76
C SER A 20 -1.81 -2.89 -17.61
N ILE A 21 -1.31 -1.96 -16.79
CA ILE A 21 -0.60 -2.26 -15.54
C ILE A 21 -1.52 -3.01 -14.58
N SER A 22 -2.75 -2.54 -14.39
CA SER A 22 -3.75 -3.18 -13.52
C SER A 22 -4.02 -4.62 -13.98
N ALA A 23 -4.23 -4.83 -15.28
CA ALA A 23 -4.48 -6.16 -15.86
C ALA A 23 -3.26 -7.09 -15.72
N PHE A 24 -2.04 -6.57 -15.88
CA PHE A 24 -0.83 -7.37 -15.61
C PHE A 24 -0.76 -7.83 -14.16
N LEU A 25 -1.00 -6.91 -13.21
CA LEU A 25 -0.99 -7.22 -11.78
C LEU A 25 -2.12 -8.18 -11.34
N ASP A 26 -3.18 -8.35 -12.15
CA ASP A 26 -4.19 -9.38 -11.92
C ASP A 26 -3.66 -10.79 -12.17
N GLY A 27 -2.67 -10.95 -13.02
CA GLY A 27 -1.96 -12.19 -13.31
C GLY A 27 -0.84 -12.54 -12.32
N GLU A 28 -0.40 -11.58 -11.52
CA GLU A 28 0.69 -11.77 -10.55
C GLU A 28 0.22 -12.45 -9.25
N GLU A 29 1.18 -13.03 -8.52
CA GLU A 29 0.90 -13.67 -7.23
C GLU A 29 0.23 -12.68 -6.26
N ARG A 30 -0.89 -13.10 -5.67
CA ARG A 30 -1.62 -12.32 -4.66
C ARG A 30 -1.12 -12.63 -3.27
N GLN A 31 -0.67 -11.61 -2.57
CA GLN A 31 -0.32 -11.66 -1.16
C GLN A 31 -1.52 -11.21 -0.32
N GLN A 32 -1.81 -11.92 0.78
CA GLN A 32 -2.93 -11.58 1.67
C GLN A 32 -2.49 -10.66 2.80
N ILE A 33 -3.28 -9.63 3.09
CA ILE A 33 -3.17 -8.78 4.28
C ILE A 33 -4.21 -9.29 5.27
N ASP A 34 -3.83 -10.28 6.06
CA ASP A 34 -4.74 -11.07 6.89
C ASP A 34 -4.31 -11.20 8.35
N ASN A 35 -3.17 -10.62 8.73
CA ASN A 35 -2.74 -10.60 10.11
C ASN A 35 -3.43 -9.45 10.84
N ALA A 36 -4.30 -9.77 11.81
CA ALA A 36 -5.11 -8.85 12.59
C ALA A 36 -4.93 -9.08 14.09
N PRO A 37 -3.77 -8.70 14.68
CA PRO A 37 -3.43 -9.05 16.07
C PRO A 37 -4.28 -8.32 17.12
N TRP A 38 -4.96 -7.22 16.73
CA TRP A 38 -5.76 -6.38 17.64
C TRP A 38 -7.26 -6.49 17.37
N HIS A 39 -7.66 -7.60 16.77
CA HIS A 39 -9.04 -7.75 16.32
C HIS A 39 -9.91 -8.35 17.43
N ASP A 40 -10.88 -7.56 17.89
CA ASP A 40 -11.92 -7.97 18.85
C ASP A 40 -13.33 -8.04 18.21
N PHE A 41 -13.48 -7.82 16.90
CA PHE A 41 -14.76 -7.61 16.22
C PHE A 41 -14.96 -8.43 14.94
N GLY A 42 -16.17 -8.89 14.72
CA GLY A 42 -16.64 -9.92 13.80
C GLY A 42 -16.19 -9.96 12.34
N ASN A 43 -16.31 -8.92 11.54
CA ASN A 43 -16.09 -9.04 10.10
C ASN A 43 -14.87 -8.24 9.63
N LEU A 44 -13.73 -8.92 9.50
CA LEU A 44 -12.54 -8.32 8.89
C LEU A 44 -12.73 -8.16 7.37
N PRO A 45 -12.18 -7.10 6.76
CA PRO A 45 -12.11 -6.99 5.31
C PRO A 45 -11.25 -8.12 4.73
N GLN A 46 -11.56 -8.53 3.52
CA GLN A 46 -10.67 -9.36 2.72
C GLN A 46 -9.79 -8.43 1.89
N VAL A 47 -8.49 -8.57 2.06
CA VAL A 47 -7.52 -7.66 1.44
C VAL A 47 -6.37 -8.43 0.85
N SER A 48 -6.05 -8.15 -0.39
CA SER A 48 -4.87 -8.70 -1.07
C SER A 48 -4.17 -7.63 -1.89
N PHE A 49 -2.91 -7.89 -2.20
CA PHE A 49 -2.15 -7.07 -3.14
C PHE A 49 -1.31 -7.93 -4.08
N SER A 50 -0.94 -7.34 -5.22
CA SER A 50 0.10 -7.84 -6.12
C SER A 50 1.09 -6.70 -6.38
N LEU A 51 2.38 -7.04 -6.50
CA LEU A 51 3.46 -6.07 -6.69
C LEU A 51 4.35 -6.52 -7.85
N ALA A 52 4.74 -5.56 -8.69
CA ALA A 52 5.73 -5.72 -9.75
C ALA A 52 6.65 -4.50 -9.77
N HIS A 53 7.74 -4.59 -10.53
CA HIS A 53 8.68 -3.48 -10.69
C HIS A 53 9.28 -3.48 -12.09
N ASN A 54 9.92 -2.38 -12.47
CA ASN A 54 10.85 -2.30 -13.59
C ASN A 54 11.80 -1.11 -13.39
N GLN A 55 12.54 -0.73 -14.41
CA GLN A 55 13.48 0.40 -14.36
C GLN A 55 12.82 1.78 -14.21
N GLN A 56 11.48 1.88 -14.25
CA GLN A 56 10.76 3.14 -14.07
C GLN A 56 10.27 3.31 -12.62
N GLY A 57 10.03 2.20 -11.89
CA GLY A 57 9.51 2.25 -10.53
C GLY A 57 8.84 0.97 -10.05
N ILE A 58 7.99 1.13 -9.04
CA ILE A 58 7.23 0.06 -8.38
C ILE A 58 5.75 0.18 -8.77
N TYR A 59 5.13 -0.96 -9.06
CA TYR A 59 3.72 -1.08 -9.42
C TYR A 59 3.01 -1.95 -8.38
N LEU A 60 1.89 -1.47 -7.86
CA LEU A 60 1.18 -2.12 -6.76
C LEU A 60 -0.32 -2.07 -7.02
N LYS A 61 -1.01 -3.19 -6.86
CA LYS A 61 -2.47 -3.25 -6.94
C LYS A 61 -3.03 -3.85 -5.67
N TYR A 62 -3.88 -3.09 -4.99
CA TYR A 62 -4.70 -3.57 -3.88
C TYR A 62 -6.08 -4.00 -4.38
N ARG A 63 -6.64 -5.02 -3.70
CA ARG A 63 -8.02 -5.47 -3.87
C ARG A 63 -8.63 -5.62 -2.50
N VAL A 64 -9.74 -4.96 -2.27
CA VAL A 64 -10.38 -4.89 -0.95
C VAL A 64 -11.87 -5.20 -1.08
N MET A 65 -12.34 -6.07 -0.20
CA MET A 65 -13.75 -6.34 0.02
C MET A 65 -14.07 -6.07 1.49
N GLU A 66 -14.93 -5.08 1.77
CA GLU A 66 -15.24 -4.62 3.12
C GLU A 66 -16.69 -4.19 3.29
N LYS A 67 -17.18 -4.26 4.52
CA LYS A 67 -18.58 -3.93 4.86
C LYS A 67 -18.89 -2.45 4.81
N HIS A 68 -17.96 -1.61 5.19
CA HIS A 68 -18.10 -0.17 5.24
C HIS A 68 -17.01 0.47 4.40
N MET A 69 -17.38 1.43 3.57
CA MET A 69 -16.43 2.19 2.77
C MET A 69 -16.59 3.69 3.05
N LEU A 70 -15.47 4.36 3.23
CA LEU A 70 -15.38 5.79 3.46
C LEU A 70 -14.23 6.38 2.63
N ALA A 71 -14.48 7.49 1.94
CA ALA A 71 -13.48 8.23 1.16
C ALA A 71 -13.82 9.74 1.19
N ARG A 72 -13.60 10.38 2.35
CA ARG A 72 -13.91 11.80 2.59
C ARG A 72 -12.78 12.73 2.20
N TYR A 73 -11.55 12.27 2.43
CA TYR A 73 -10.34 13.06 2.24
C TYR A 73 -9.93 13.06 0.77
N LYS A 74 -9.70 14.26 0.21
CA LYS A 74 -9.49 14.45 -1.23
C LYS A 74 -8.22 15.24 -1.57
N ASN A 75 -7.54 15.78 -0.57
CA ASN A 75 -6.32 16.53 -0.79
C ASN A 75 -5.11 15.69 -0.38
N ILE A 76 -4.01 15.79 -1.11
CA ILE A 76 -2.74 15.14 -0.75
C ILE A 76 -2.33 15.61 0.64
N ASN A 77 -1.84 14.67 1.44
CA ASN A 77 -1.48 14.81 2.85
C ASN A 77 -2.67 15.07 3.81
N ASP A 78 -3.91 14.91 3.36
CA ASP A 78 -5.04 14.74 4.28
C ASP A 78 -4.90 13.42 5.09
N PRO A 79 -5.51 13.30 6.27
CA PRO A 79 -5.39 12.11 7.12
C PRO A 79 -6.23 10.91 6.57
N VAL A 80 -5.78 10.35 5.45
CA VAL A 80 -6.49 9.28 4.70
C VAL A 80 -6.63 7.97 5.47
N TYR A 81 -5.78 7.72 6.50
CA TYR A 81 -5.90 6.56 7.40
C TYR A 81 -7.23 6.49 8.15
N LYS A 82 -7.96 7.61 8.23
CA LYS A 82 -9.31 7.68 8.82
C LYS A 82 -10.41 7.16 7.90
N ASP A 83 -10.15 7.10 6.60
CA ASP A 83 -11.02 6.54 5.57
C ASP A 83 -10.76 5.02 5.39
N SER A 84 -11.41 4.39 4.41
CA SER A 84 -11.02 3.07 3.90
C SER A 84 -9.63 3.18 3.27
N CYS A 85 -8.60 2.77 4.00
CA CYS A 85 -7.20 3.04 3.68
C CYS A 85 -6.39 1.77 3.50
N VAL A 86 -5.47 1.79 2.52
CA VAL A 86 -4.39 0.80 2.35
C VAL A 86 -3.06 1.51 2.41
N GLU A 87 -2.04 0.82 2.95
CA GLU A 87 -0.74 1.44 3.19
C GLU A 87 0.40 0.57 2.66
N PHE A 88 1.46 1.22 2.21
CA PHE A 88 2.68 0.63 1.71
C PHE A 88 3.88 1.29 2.38
N PHE A 89 4.57 0.54 3.23
CA PHE A 89 5.77 1.01 3.92
C PHE A 89 7.00 0.32 3.34
N ILE A 90 8.05 1.10 3.04
CA ILE A 90 9.28 0.59 2.44
C ILE A 90 10.51 1.31 2.97
N ALA A 91 11.53 0.52 3.33
CA ALA A 91 12.88 0.96 3.66
C ALA A 91 13.89 0.33 2.69
N PHE A 92 14.90 1.09 2.30
CA PHE A 92 15.93 0.68 1.35
C PHE A 92 17.26 0.45 2.04
N GLY A 93 17.91 -0.69 1.74
CA GLY A 93 19.22 -1.05 2.28
C GLY A 93 19.20 -1.12 3.81
N ASP A 94 20.21 -0.50 4.43
CA ASP A 94 20.38 -0.45 5.89
C ASP A 94 19.82 0.87 6.50
N ASP A 95 18.96 1.61 5.77
CA ASP A 95 18.39 2.84 6.30
C ASP A 95 17.40 2.52 7.43
N GLU A 96 17.57 3.20 8.55
CA GLU A 96 16.64 3.14 9.69
C GLU A 96 15.33 3.89 9.41
N HIS A 97 15.34 4.78 8.39
CA HIS A 97 14.17 5.50 7.94
C HIS A 97 13.40 4.72 6.87
N TYR A 98 12.11 4.96 6.81
CA TYR A 98 11.24 4.35 5.80
C TYR A 98 10.23 5.36 5.27
N TYR A 99 9.73 5.11 4.05
CA TYR A 99 8.57 5.78 3.51
C TYR A 99 7.31 5.05 3.95
N ASN A 100 6.32 5.79 4.43
CA ASN A 100 4.97 5.27 4.63
C ASN A 100 4.01 5.97 3.67
N PHE A 101 3.58 5.26 2.64
CA PHE A 101 2.56 5.70 1.71
C PHE A 101 1.21 5.17 2.17
N GLU A 102 0.24 6.05 2.29
CA GLU A 102 -1.13 5.75 2.69
C GLU A 102 -2.08 6.27 1.60
N PHE A 103 -3.07 5.47 1.23
CA PHE A 103 -4.04 5.83 0.20
C PHE A 103 -5.43 5.40 0.63
N ASN A 104 -6.40 6.33 0.51
CA ASN A 104 -7.79 5.91 0.64
C ASN A 104 -8.31 5.25 -0.65
N ALA A 105 -9.53 4.71 -0.60
CA ALA A 105 -10.13 3.96 -1.70
C ALA A 105 -10.25 4.72 -3.03
N ILE A 106 -10.18 6.05 -3.04
CA ILE A 106 -10.21 6.88 -4.25
C ILE A 106 -8.81 7.35 -4.70
N GLY A 107 -7.73 6.88 -4.04
CA GLY A 107 -6.36 7.16 -4.40
C GLY A 107 -5.80 8.49 -3.88
N THR A 108 -6.46 9.14 -2.91
CA THR A 108 -5.86 10.28 -2.22
C THR A 108 -4.68 9.82 -1.38
N ALA A 109 -3.53 10.47 -1.52
CA ALA A 109 -2.26 10.07 -0.93
C ALA A 109 -1.89 10.89 0.31
N LEU A 110 -1.31 10.22 1.31
CA LEU A 110 -0.49 10.78 2.38
C LEU A 110 0.83 10.02 2.39
N CYS A 111 1.95 10.72 2.53
CA CYS A 111 3.23 10.06 2.74
C CYS A 111 4.17 10.83 3.63
N GLY A 112 4.77 10.11 4.58
CA GLY A 112 5.87 10.59 5.41
C GLY A 112 7.15 9.77 5.19
N TYR A 113 8.29 10.33 5.61
CA TYR A 113 9.59 9.68 5.67
C TYR A 113 10.25 9.97 7.01
N GLY A 114 10.71 8.94 7.71
CA GLY A 114 11.34 9.03 9.03
C GLY A 114 11.51 7.67 9.70
N GLU A 115 12.03 7.66 10.93
CA GLU A 115 12.31 6.45 11.71
C GLU A 115 11.05 5.86 12.38
N GLY A 116 10.04 6.70 12.63
CA GLY A 116 8.85 6.28 13.38
C GLY A 116 7.66 7.22 13.16
N LYS A 117 6.59 6.96 13.89
CA LYS A 117 5.32 7.66 13.74
C LYS A 117 5.42 9.18 13.96
N ASN A 118 6.25 9.62 14.91
CA ASN A 118 6.30 11.02 15.36
C ASN A 118 7.44 11.83 14.76
N ASP A 119 8.44 11.17 14.15
CA ASP A 119 9.68 11.80 13.69
C ASP A 119 9.77 11.92 12.17
N ARG A 120 8.66 11.67 11.48
CA ARG A 120 8.61 11.69 10.02
C ARG A 120 8.21 13.07 9.48
N LYS A 121 8.65 13.32 8.27
CA LYS A 121 8.34 14.52 7.49
C LYS A 121 7.45 14.15 6.33
N ASP A 122 6.36 14.88 6.14
CA ASP A 122 5.50 14.71 4.98
C ASP A 122 6.27 14.98 3.69
N LEU A 123 6.07 14.15 2.68
CA LEU A 123 6.60 14.41 1.36
C LEU A 123 5.88 15.61 0.71
N PRO A 124 6.61 16.41 -0.08
CA PRO A 124 6.01 17.53 -0.79
C PRO A 124 4.86 17.09 -1.71
N VAL A 125 3.78 17.87 -1.74
CA VAL A 125 2.60 17.61 -2.59
C VAL A 125 2.99 17.39 -4.06
N ALA A 126 3.94 18.17 -4.59
CA ALA A 126 4.41 18.02 -5.97
C ALA A 126 5.08 16.66 -6.24
N ILE A 127 5.69 16.05 -5.24
CA ILE A 127 6.30 14.72 -5.33
C ILE A 127 5.20 13.66 -5.32
N LEU A 128 4.28 13.72 -4.37
CA LEU A 128 3.17 12.75 -4.28
C LEU A 128 2.26 12.80 -5.51
N ALA A 129 2.09 13.97 -6.12
CA ALA A 129 1.35 14.13 -7.37
C ALA A 129 1.99 13.42 -8.59
N THR A 130 3.21 12.91 -8.48
CA THR A 130 3.85 12.08 -9.52
C THR A 130 3.43 10.60 -9.46
N ILE A 131 2.81 10.17 -8.36
CA ILE A 131 2.27 8.81 -8.23
C ILE A 131 1.01 8.71 -9.10
N ASN A 132 1.01 7.78 -10.04
CA ASN A 132 -0.19 7.54 -10.84
C ASN A 132 -1.11 6.56 -10.11
N THR A 133 -2.39 6.85 -10.12
CA THR A 133 -3.41 6.04 -9.45
C THR A 133 -4.53 5.67 -10.41
N LEU A 134 -5.04 4.45 -10.30
CA LEU A 134 -6.26 4.00 -10.93
C LEU A 134 -7.13 3.35 -9.84
N SER A 135 -8.22 3.99 -9.49
CA SER A 135 -9.18 3.50 -8.51
C SER A 135 -10.44 2.99 -9.22
N THR A 136 -10.88 1.81 -8.83
CA THR A 136 -12.19 1.26 -9.22
C THR A 136 -12.98 0.97 -7.95
N VAL A 137 -14.17 1.53 -7.85
CA VAL A 137 -15.07 1.30 -6.74
C VAL A 137 -16.39 0.76 -7.31
N GLU A 138 -16.74 -0.44 -6.92
CA GLU A 138 -18.03 -1.04 -7.25
C GLU A 138 -19.07 -0.62 -6.22
N HIS A 139 -20.32 -0.52 -6.68
CA HIS A 139 -21.44 -0.33 -5.77
C HIS A 139 -21.53 -1.49 -4.79
N GLN A 140 -22.08 -1.20 -3.60
CA GLN A 140 -22.31 -2.23 -2.60
C GLN A 140 -23.10 -3.40 -3.21
N ASP A 141 -22.56 -4.59 -3.11
CA ASP A 141 -23.21 -5.79 -3.60
C ASP A 141 -24.50 -6.08 -2.83
N ALA A 142 -25.60 -6.27 -3.55
CA ALA A 142 -26.94 -6.37 -2.95
C ALA A 142 -27.16 -7.68 -2.16
N GLU A 143 -26.40 -8.75 -2.45
CA GLU A 143 -26.52 -10.05 -1.78
C GLU A 143 -25.63 -10.13 -0.54
N THR A 144 -24.39 -9.65 -0.64
CA THR A 144 -23.41 -9.72 0.46
C THR A 144 -23.42 -8.48 1.34
N GLY A 145 -23.88 -7.35 0.84
CA GLY A 145 -23.80 -6.05 1.51
C GLY A 145 -22.38 -5.49 1.59
N LEU A 146 -21.44 -6.02 0.79
CA LEU A 146 -20.03 -5.64 0.80
C LEU A 146 -19.70 -4.67 -0.33
N TYR A 147 -18.75 -3.79 -0.09
CA TYR A 147 -18.12 -2.94 -1.08
C TYR A 147 -16.87 -3.64 -1.63
N ASN A 148 -16.70 -3.62 -2.94
CA ASN A 148 -15.47 -4.04 -3.61
C ASN A 148 -14.80 -2.81 -4.19
N TRP A 149 -13.50 -2.67 -3.93
CA TRP A 149 -12.71 -1.63 -4.57
C TRP A 149 -11.29 -2.11 -4.84
N GLU A 150 -10.70 -1.56 -5.88
CA GLU A 150 -9.34 -1.82 -6.27
C GLU A 150 -8.59 -0.51 -6.43
N LEU A 151 -7.32 -0.53 -6.10
CA LEU A 151 -6.43 0.62 -6.26
C LEU A 151 -5.12 0.15 -6.88
N THR A 152 -4.86 0.57 -8.11
CA THR A 152 -3.60 0.36 -8.80
C THR A 152 -2.76 1.62 -8.69
N LEU A 153 -1.49 1.46 -8.34
CA LEU A 153 -0.54 2.52 -8.03
C LEU A 153 0.75 2.31 -8.84
N PHE A 154 1.29 3.40 -9.38
CA PHE A 154 2.64 3.44 -9.92
C PHE A 154 3.47 4.45 -9.15
N PHE A 155 4.53 3.99 -8.52
CA PHE A 155 5.51 4.79 -7.80
C PHE A 155 6.76 4.97 -8.69
N PRO A 156 6.93 6.10 -9.40
CA PRO A 156 8.18 6.36 -10.10
C PRO A 156 9.33 6.46 -9.09
N PHE A 157 10.54 6.04 -9.45
CA PHE A 157 11.67 6.11 -8.51
C PHE A 157 11.94 7.53 -7.99
N SER A 158 11.57 8.55 -8.75
CA SER A 158 11.67 9.95 -8.33
C SER A 158 10.84 10.32 -7.10
N VAL A 159 9.86 9.49 -6.70
CA VAL A 159 9.08 9.74 -5.47
C VAL A 159 9.92 9.49 -4.21
N PHE A 160 10.94 8.63 -4.29
CA PHE A 160 11.84 8.29 -3.20
C PHE A 160 12.96 9.33 -3.04
N ILE A 161 12.59 10.58 -2.76
CA ILE A 161 13.46 11.78 -2.83
C ILE A 161 14.67 11.76 -1.90
N TYR A 162 14.70 10.89 -0.91
CA TYR A 162 15.84 10.71 0.01
C TYR A 162 16.78 9.59 -0.44
N HIS A 163 16.49 8.92 -1.57
CA HIS A 163 17.30 7.86 -2.14
C HIS A 163 17.55 8.10 -3.63
N SER A 164 18.68 7.62 -4.13
CA SER A 164 19.01 7.62 -5.56
C SER A 164 18.80 6.21 -6.11
N ILE A 165 17.59 5.91 -6.55
CA ILE A 165 17.21 4.59 -7.06
C ILE A 165 17.03 4.71 -8.58
N SER A 166 17.69 3.81 -9.33
CA SER A 166 17.53 3.69 -10.79
C SER A 166 17.12 2.28 -11.22
N ASP A 167 17.31 1.29 -10.35
CA ASP A 167 16.96 -0.10 -10.55
C ASP A 167 16.85 -0.81 -9.20
N LEU A 168 15.94 -1.76 -9.09
CA LEU A 168 15.77 -2.61 -7.92
C LEU A 168 16.06 -4.09 -8.19
N THR A 169 16.37 -4.45 -9.44
CA THR A 169 16.66 -5.85 -9.81
C THR A 169 17.74 -6.45 -8.93
N GLU A 170 17.50 -7.66 -8.42
CA GLU A 170 18.36 -8.38 -7.46
C GLU A 170 18.49 -7.71 -6.08
N GLN A 171 17.75 -6.65 -5.79
CA GLN A 171 17.77 -5.98 -4.49
C GLN A 171 16.69 -6.53 -3.55
N GLN A 172 16.95 -6.35 -2.25
CA GLN A 172 16.00 -6.63 -1.18
C GLN A 172 15.65 -5.34 -0.47
N CYS A 173 14.34 -5.18 -0.17
CA CYS A 173 13.86 -4.08 0.64
C CYS A 173 13.04 -4.61 1.82
N SER A 174 13.14 -3.90 2.96
CA SER A 174 12.24 -4.11 4.09
C SER A 174 10.90 -3.45 3.81
N ILE A 175 9.78 -4.18 4.00
CA ILE A 175 8.49 -3.76 3.50
C ILE A 175 7.35 -4.28 4.38
N ASN A 176 6.28 -3.50 4.48
CA ASN A 176 5.01 -4.03 4.96
C ASN A 176 3.83 -3.38 4.23
N PHE A 177 2.71 -4.05 4.26
CA PHE A 177 1.46 -3.60 3.67
C PHE A 177 0.36 -3.67 4.72
N TYR A 178 -0.53 -2.68 4.71
CA TYR A 178 -1.54 -2.57 5.73
C TYR A 178 -2.92 -2.22 5.16
N LYS A 179 -3.93 -2.51 5.95
CA LYS A 179 -5.29 -2.03 5.76
C LYS A 179 -5.78 -1.46 7.07
N CYS A 180 -6.28 -0.25 7.02
CA CYS A 180 -6.92 0.39 8.17
C CYS A 180 -8.19 1.15 7.77
N GLY A 181 -8.83 1.70 8.78
CA GLY A 181 -10.02 2.53 8.64
C GLY A 181 -10.43 3.04 10.02
N ASP A 182 -9.70 4.04 10.54
CA ASP A 182 -9.79 4.47 11.94
C ASP A 182 -11.16 5.06 12.29
N GLU A 183 -11.84 5.71 11.31
CA GLU A 183 -13.15 6.32 11.52
C GLU A 183 -14.29 5.58 10.77
N LEU A 184 -14.04 4.35 10.35
CA LEU A 184 -15.12 3.48 9.87
C LEU A 184 -16.05 3.06 11.03
N PRO A 185 -17.31 2.71 10.77
CA PRO A 185 -18.24 2.21 11.80
C PRO A 185 -17.69 0.98 12.55
N GLU A 186 -16.88 0.16 11.90
CA GLU A 186 -16.15 -0.98 12.46
C GLU A 186 -14.65 -0.80 12.16
N PRO A 187 -13.90 -0.05 13.01
CA PRO A 187 -12.47 0.16 12.79
C PRO A 187 -11.70 -1.15 12.77
N HIS A 188 -10.70 -1.24 11.89
CA HIS A 188 -9.88 -2.44 11.75
C HIS A 188 -8.45 -2.10 11.36
N PHE A 189 -7.52 -3.00 11.72
CA PHE A 189 -6.08 -2.83 11.51
C PHE A 189 -5.48 -4.18 11.13
N LEU A 190 -5.11 -4.33 9.86
CA LEU A 190 -4.51 -5.54 9.32
C LEU A 190 -3.12 -5.26 8.75
N SER A 191 -2.24 -6.25 8.81
CA SER A 191 -0.91 -6.20 8.20
C SER A 191 -0.63 -7.44 7.36
N TRP A 192 0.26 -7.29 6.38
CA TRP A 192 0.81 -8.42 5.62
C TRP A 192 1.84 -9.19 6.44
N ALA A 193 2.92 -8.55 6.87
CA ALA A 193 3.86 -9.17 7.80
C ALA A 193 3.32 -9.08 9.24
N PRO A 194 3.44 -10.16 10.04
CA PRO A 194 2.91 -10.20 11.40
C PRO A 194 3.51 -9.13 12.32
N ILE A 195 2.65 -8.45 13.07
CA ILE A 195 3.03 -7.47 14.08
C ILE A 195 2.74 -8.03 15.47
N LYS A 196 3.66 -7.78 16.40
CA LYS A 196 3.50 -8.08 17.83
C LYS A 196 3.62 -6.80 18.64
N HIS A 197 2.48 -6.23 18.98
CA HIS A 197 2.37 -5.01 19.78
C HIS A 197 1.06 -5.02 20.58
N PRO A 198 1.00 -4.49 21.81
CA PRO A 198 -0.20 -4.57 22.65
C PRO A 198 -1.40 -3.74 22.15
N TYR A 199 -1.19 -2.76 21.29
CA TYR A 199 -2.23 -1.92 20.67
C TYR A 199 -1.90 -1.64 19.20
N PRO A 200 -2.87 -1.17 18.38
CA PRO A 200 -2.65 -0.90 16.95
C PRO A 200 -1.48 0.07 16.73
N GLU A 201 -0.43 -0.45 16.07
CA GLU A 201 0.77 0.29 15.72
C GLU A 201 1.42 -0.34 14.48
N PHE A 202 1.49 0.42 13.39
CA PHE A 202 2.10 -0.02 12.13
C PHE A 202 3.57 0.43 11.98
N HIS A 203 3.97 1.47 12.70
CA HIS A 203 5.27 2.11 12.59
C HIS A 203 6.36 1.35 13.36
N LEU A 204 6.53 0.07 13.02
CA LEU A 204 7.47 -0.87 13.63
C LEU A 204 8.38 -1.50 12.57
N PRO A 205 9.37 -0.75 12.02
CA PRO A 205 10.21 -1.23 10.91
C PRO A 205 10.97 -2.53 11.23
N ALA A 206 11.30 -2.78 12.51
CA ALA A 206 11.92 -4.05 12.94
C ALA A 206 11.01 -5.30 12.71
N GLN A 207 9.73 -5.11 12.41
CA GLN A 207 8.76 -6.17 12.15
C GLN A 207 8.30 -6.22 10.69
N PHE A 208 8.94 -5.47 9.80
CA PHE A 208 8.66 -5.57 8.37
C PHE A 208 9.07 -6.94 7.83
N GLY A 209 8.45 -7.33 6.74
CA GLY A 209 8.87 -8.45 5.92
C GLY A 209 9.90 -8.02 4.88
N LEU A 210 10.20 -8.90 3.93
CA LEU A 210 11.13 -8.65 2.84
C LEU A 210 10.46 -8.83 1.48
N VAL A 211 10.82 -7.99 0.54
CA VAL A 211 10.60 -8.22 -0.90
C VAL A 211 11.94 -8.38 -1.59
N VAL A 212 12.01 -9.37 -2.48
CA VAL A 212 13.14 -9.58 -3.41
C VAL A 212 12.65 -9.17 -4.80
N PHE A 213 13.31 -8.23 -5.41
CA PHE A 213 13.01 -7.77 -6.78
C PHE A 213 13.79 -8.63 -7.78
N GLU A 214 13.10 -9.40 -8.67
CA GLU A 214 13.70 -10.32 -9.66
C GLU A 214 13.74 -9.75 -11.07
#